data_5d0c7e395b904be443593f1d06645a0d
#
_entry.id   5d0c7e395b904be443593f1d06645a0d
#
_cell.length_a   1.000
_cell.length_b   1.000
_cell.length_c   1.000
_cell.angle_alpha   90.00
_cell.angle_beta   90.00
_cell.angle_gamma   90.00
#
_symmetry.space_group_name_H-M   'P 1'
#
loop_
_entity.id
_entity.type
_entity.pdbx_description
1 polymer ?
#
loop_
_entity_poly.entity_id
_entity_poly.type
_entity_poly.pdbx_seq_one_letter_code
_entity_poly.pdbx_strand_id
1 'polypeptide(L)'
;MSSHGYESGRLNLPFVGHCTFGKQPICTDWDKIDADVAVLGVPYDMGTQYRSGARFGPRAIREASTLFSFGHSGAYDFEDDTVYLPKDKVRIVDVGDADIVHTDTNKSHENTRQAVRQILKSGAMPLVLGGDHAVHAPVIEAFAGQAPVHIVHFDAHLDFVDERHGVRYGHGNPLRRASETKHVTSMTQLGIRNVSSSNRSDYDAARSFGSKILSVRDVRRLGKDGVLALIPKGVRYYVTIDIDGFDPSIAPGTGTPSHGGF
;
A
#
# COMPACT_ATOMS: atom_id res chain seq x y z
N MET A 1 -15.30 -5.00 -29.56
CA MET A 1 -14.99 -5.56 -28.24
C MET A 1 -13.71 -6.34 -28.37
N SER A 2 -12.65 -5.94 -27.71
CA SER A 2 -11.44 -6.75 -27.71
C SER A 2 -11.78 -8.06 -26.96
N SER A 3 -11.62 -9.18 -27.65
CA SER A 3 -11.74 -10.46 -27.02
C SER A 3 -10.58 -10.57 -26.02
N HIS A 4 -10.85 -11.06 -24.86
CA HIS A 4 -9.92 -11.27 -23.78
C HIS A 4 -8.62 -11.92 -24.24
N GLY A 5 -7.50 -11.27 -23.95
CA GLY A 5 -6.19 -11.78 -24.28
C GLY A 5 -5.79 -11.76 -25.76
N TYR A 6 -6.62 -11.21 -26.65
CA TYR A 6 -6.34 -11.16 -28.07
C TYR A 6 -6.13 -9.76 -28.62
N GLU A 7 -5.85 -8.78 -27.77
CA GLU A 7 -5.75 -7.36 -28.15
C GLU A 7 -4.71 -7.11 -29.26
N SER A 8 -3.69 -7.95 -29.38
CA SER A 8 -2.66 -7.89 -30.42
C SER A 8 -2.60 -9.17 -31.27
N GLY A 9 -3.69 -9.94 -31.32
CA GLY A 9 -3.70 -11.26 -31.97
C GLY A 9 -2.97 -12.36 -31.18
N ARG A 10 -2.64 -12.10 -29.91
CA ARG A 10 -1.93 -13.06 -29.04
C ARG A 10 -2.72 -13.25 -27.74
N LEU A 11 -2.71 -14.50 -27.23
CA LEU A 11 -3.26 -14.81 -25.90
C LEU A 11 -2.43 -14.11 -24.83
N ASN A 12 -3.11 -13.50 -23.86
CA ASN A 12 -2.50 -12.92 -22.66
C ASN A 12 -2.95 -13.68 -21.40
N LEU A 13 -2.73 -15.00 -21.40
CA LEU A 13 -3.08 -15.88 -20.30
C LEU A 13 -2.16 -15.65 -19.08
N PRO A 14 -2.53 -16.11 -17.88
CA PRO A 14 -1.73 -15.92 -16.66
C PRO A 14 -0.26 -16.32 -16.80
N PHE A 15 0.03 -17.41 -17.48
CA PHE A 15 1.37 -18.00 -17.60
C PHE A 15 2.16 -17.57 -18.85
N VAL A 16 1.67 -16.65 -19.68
CA VAL A 16 2.35 -16.19 -20.91
C VAL A 16 2.47 -14.66 -20.95
N GLY A 17 3.50 -14.17 -21.69
CA GLY A 17 3.72 -12.74 -21.90
C GLY A 17 4.28 -12.02 -20.68
N HIS A 18 4.04 -10.70 -20.60
CA HIS A 18 4.55 -9.89 -19.49
C HIS A 18 3.77 -10.14 -18.19
N CYS A 19 4.50 -10.27 -17.09
CA CYS A 19 3.95 -10.40 -15.76
C CYS A 19 3.72 -9.01 -15.15
N THR A 20 2.68 -8.31 -15.61
CA THR A 20 2.19 -7.07 -15.03
C THR A 20 1.08 -7.35 -14.02
N PHE A 21 0.78 -6.39 -13.15
CA PHE A 21 -0.29 -6.53 -12.16
C PHE A 21 -1.64 -6.80 -12.83
N GLY A 22 -2.27 -7.95 -12.52
CA GLY A 22 -3.53 -8.39 -13.14
C GLY A 22 -3.48 -8.44 -14.66
N LYS A 23 -2.29 -8.57 -15.27
CA LYS A 23 -2.06 -8.51 -16.72
C LYS A 23 -2.52 -7.19 -17.36
N GLN A 24 -2.56 -6.11 -16.57
CA GLN A 24 -2.89 -4.79 -17.07
C GLN A 24 -1.80 -4.26 -18.04
N PRO A 25 -2.14 -3.35 -18.94
CA PRO A 25 -1.18 -2.74 -19.87
C PRO A 25 0.02 -2.15 -19.13
N ILE A 26 1.21 -2.31 -19.71
CA ILE A 26 2.43 -1.67 -19.21
C ILE A 26 2.55 -0.25 -19.78
N CYS A 27 2.92 0.71 -18.92
CA CYS A 27 3.25 2.07 -19.30
C CYS A 27 4.69 2.39 -18.85
N THR A 28 5.64 2.36 -19.77
CA THR A 28 7.06 2.64 -19.48
C THR A 28 7.42 4.12 -19.60
N ASP A 29 6.61 4.91 -20.29
CA ASP A 29 6.78 6.37 -20.45
C ASP A 29 5.85 7.07 -19.44
N TRP A 30 6.41 7.44 -18.30
CA TRP A 30 5.64 8.03 -17.20
C TRP A 30 5.10 9.44 -17.50
N ASP A 31 5.59 10.11 -18.53
CA ASP A 31 5.00 11.37 -19.00
C ASP A 31 3.71 11.15 -19.81
N LYS A 32 3.41 9.91 -20.16
CA LYS A 32 2.23 9.50 -20.94
C LYS A 32 1.29 8.56 -20.17
N ILE A 33 1.27 8.62 -18.83
CA ILE A 33 0.30 7.85 -18.06
C ILE A 33 -1.10 8.39 -18.38
N ASP A 34 -1.92 7.56 -19.01
CA ASP A 34 -3.34 7.80 -19.29
C ASP A 34 -4.16 6.68 -18.65
N ALA A 35 -4.44 6.82 -17.35
CA ALA A 35 -5.13 5.83 -16.55
C ALA A 35 -5.80 6.47 -15.33
N ASP A 36 -6.75 5.76 -14.75
CA ASP A 36 -7.40 6.14 -13.48
C ASP A 36 -6.58 5.62 -12.30
N VAL A 37 -5.87 4.48 -12.50
CA VAL A 37 -4.99 3.86 -11.50
C VAL A 37 -3.66 3.48 -12.15
N ALA A 38 -2.55 3.82 -11.50
CA ALA A 38 -1.21 3.42 -11.92
C ALA A 38 -0.56 2.56 -10.82
N VAL A 39 -0.17 1.34 -11.17
CA VAL A 39 0.47 0.38 -10.27
C VAL A 39 1.96 0.57 -10.30
N LEU A 40 2.55 0.92 -9.17
CA LEU A 40 3.99 1.15 -8.99
C LEU A 40 4.57 0.16 -7.97
N GLY A 41 5.63 -0.54 -8.31
CA GLY A 41 6.40 -1.31 -7.34
C GLY A 41 7.47 -0.47 -6.65
N VAL A 42 7.72 -0.73 -5.37
CA VAL A 42 8.81 -0.15 -4.59
C VAL A 42 9.58 -1.28 -3.90
N PRO A 43 10.52 -1.94 -4.62
CA PRO A 43 11.24 -3.12 -4.15
C PRO A 43 12.35 -2.77 -3.14
N TYR A 44 11.94 -2.23 -1.98
CA TYR A 44 12.81 -1.75 -0.91
C TYR A 44 12.59 -2.55 0.38
N ASP A 45 13.67 -2.98 1.06
CA ASP A 45 13.59 -3.66 2.36
C ASP A 45 14.79 -3.37 3.28
N MET A 46 15.42 -2.22 3.10
CA MET A 46 16.53 -1.79 3.97
C MET A 46 16.04 -1.19 5.29
N GLY A 47 14.74 -0.98 5.47
CA GLY A 47 14.14 -0.55 6.73
C GLY A 47 13.84 -1.70 7.69
N THR A 48 13.88 -2.95 7.23
CA THR A 48 13.54 -4.15 8.00
C THR A 48 14.61 -4.49 9.03
N GLN A 49 14.20 -4.70 10.29
CA GLN A 49 15.11 -5.00 11.40
C GLN A 49 15.27 -6.50 11.69
N TYR A 50 14.45 -7.38 11.11
CA TYR A 50 14.47 -8.81 11.39
C TYR A 50 14.72 -9.64 10.13
N ARG A 51 13.70 -9.96 9.37
CA ARG A 51 13.83 -10.76 8.13
C ARG A 51 13.67 -9.88 6.91
N SER A 52 14.73 -9.74 6.12
CA SER A 52 14.66 -9.10 4.80
C SER A 52 13.99 -10.04 3.78
N GLY A 53 13.62 -9.48 2.63
CA GLY A 53 12.96 -10.22 1.53
C GLY A 53 11.76 -9.49 0.96
N ALA A 54 11.23 -8.47 1.64
CA ALA A 54 10.10 -7.68 1.18
C ALA A 54 10.37 -6.98 -0.17
N ARG A 55 11.64 -6.77 -0.56
CA ARG A 55 12.03 -6.27 -1.89
C ARG A 55 11.52 -7.12 -3.04
N PHE A 56 11.20 -8.38 -2.81
CA PHE A 56 10.61 -9.28 -3.81
C PHE A 56 9.09 -9.20 -3.85
N GLY A 57 8.47 -8.47 -2.91
CA GLY A 57 7.02 -8.31 -2.80
C GLY A 57 6.36 -7.80 -4.07
N PRO A 58 6.80 -6.69 -4.69
CA PRO A 58 6.16 -6.17 -5.90
C PRO A 58 6.11 -7.19 -7.04
N ARG A 59 7.21 -7.95 -7.23
CA ARG A 59 7.28 -9.00 -8.25
C ARG A 59 6.34 -10.16 -7.93
N ALA A 60 6.36 -10.65 -6.68
CA ALA A 60 5.51 -11.77 -6.25
C ALA A 60 4.02 -11.42 -6.31
N ILE A 61 3.65 -10.20 -5.93
CA ILE A 61 2.27 -9.70 -6.02
C ILE A 61 1.82 -9.64 -7.48
N ARG A 62 2.66 -9.13 -8.40
CA ARG A 62 2.35 -9.14 -9.84
C ARG A 62 2.13 -10.56 -10.36
N GLU A 63 3.02 -11.48 -10.01
CA GLU A 63 2.89 -12.89 -10.41
C GLU A 63 1.59 -13.49 -9.89
N ALA A 64 1.31 -13.37 -8.59
CA ALA A 64 0.07 -13.87 -8.00
C ALA A 64 -1.18 -13.22 -8.60
N SER A 65 -1.13 -11.93 -8.93
CA SER A 65 -2.25 -11.18 -9.50
C SER A 65 -2.63 -11.65 -10.91
N THR A 66 -1.75 -12.36 -11.63
CA THR A 66 -2.06 -12.89 -12.97
C THR A 66 -3.23 -13.88 -12.95
N LEU A 67 -3.51 -14.53 -11.79
CA LEU A 67 -4.69 -15.36 -11.60
C LEU A 67 -6.00 -14.60 -11.89
N PHE A 68 -6.02 -13.32 -11.62
CA PHE A 68 -7.20 -12.46 -11.78
C PHE A 68 -7.29 -11.80 -13.16
N SER A 69 -6.42 -12.14 -14.10
CA SER A 69 -6.40 -11.57 -15.46
C SER A 69 -7.66 -11.87 -16.26
N PHE A 70 -8.43 -12.88 -15.91
CA PHE A 70 -9.71 -13.20 -16.53
C PHE A 70 -10.81 -12.18 -16.21
N GLY A 71 -10.64 -11.36 -15.18
CA GLY A 71 -11.56 -10.29 -14.79
C GLY A 71 -11.44 -9.00 -15.61
N HIS A 72 -10.91 -9.04 -16.82
CA HIS A 72 -10.70 -7.84 -17.67
C HIS A 72 -11.98 -7.13 -18.10
N SER A 73 -13.15 -7.76 -18.00
CA SER A 73 -14.47 -7.10 -18.15
C SER A 73 -14.99 -6.49 -16.85
N GLY A 74 -14.21 -6.59 -15.78
CA GLY A 74 -14.60 -6.35 -14.40
C GLY A 74 -14.76 -7.67 -13.63
N ALA A 75 -14.66 -7.60 -12.32
CA ALA A 75 -14.84 -8.74 -11.42
C ALA A 75 -16.28 -8.73 -10.87
N TYR A 76 -17.11 -9.67 -11.29
CA TYR A 76 -18.45 -9.81 -10.73
C TYR A 76 -18.37 -10.48 -9.35
N ASP A 77 -18.91 -9.80 -8.36
CA ASP A 77 -19.07 -10.30 -7.01
C ASP A 77 -20.54 -10.69 -6.80
N PHE A 78 -20.79 -11.95 -6.52
CA PHE A 78 -22.17 -12.47 -6.35
C PHE A 78 -22.76 -12.13 -4.98
N GLU A 79 -21.93 -11.85 -3.96
CA GLU A 79 -22.42 -11.48 -2.63
C GLU A 79 -22.93 -10.05 -2.59
N ASP A 80 -22.21 -9.14 -3.26
CA ASP A 80 -22.59 -7.73 -3.37
C ASP A 80 -23.44 -7.43 -4.62
N ASP A 81 -23.68 -8.42 -5.50
CA ASP A 81 -24.36 -8.28 -6.80
C ASP A 81 -23.79 -7.10 -7.62
N THR A 82 -22.46 -7.01 -7.69
CA THR A 82 -21.77 -5.85 -8.24
C THR A 82 -20.60 -6.27 -9.13
N VAL A 83 -20.38 -5.52 -10.20
CA VAL A 83 -19.16 -5.63 -11.01
C VAL A 83 -18.16 -4.59 -10.56
N TYR A 84 -17.06 -5.05 -9.95
CA TYR A 84 -15.95 -4.20 -9.56
C TYR A 84 -15.00 -3.98 -10.73
N LEU A 85 -14.37 -2.80 -10.78
CA LEU A 85 -13.33 -2.39 -11.73
C LEU A 85 -13.68 -2.72 -13.20
N PRO A 86 -14.88 -2.37 -13.69
CA PRO A 86 -15.23 -2.64 -15.09
C PRO A 86 -14.31 -1.84 -16.02
N LYS A 87 -13.71 -2.53 -17.01
CA LYS A 87 -12.66 -1.98 -17.89
C LYS A 87 -13.11 -0.74 -18.69
N ASP A 88 -14.39 -0.64 -18.97
CA ASP A 88 -14.99 0.51 -19.64
C ASP A 88 -15.12 1.76 -18.76
N LYS A 89 -14.94 1.61 -17.44
CA LYS A 89 -15.05 2.69 -16.45
C LYS A 89 -13.76 2.96 -15.70
N VAL A 90 -12.91 1.95 -15.51
CA VAL A 90 -11.65 2.08 -14.74
C VAL A 90 -10.49 1.57 -15.57
N ARG A 91 -9.59 2.46 -15.92
CA ARG A 91 -8.35 2.15 -16.64
C ARG A 91 -7.21 1.99 -15.66
N ILE A 92 -6.57 0.83 -15.68
CA ILE A 92 -5.44 0.50 -14.83
C ILE A 92 -4.21 0.26 -15.72
N VAL A 93 -3.07 0.80 -15.34
CA VAL A 93 -1.78 0.51 -15.98
C VAL A 93 -0.74 0.11 -14.95
N ASP A 94 0.20 -0.73 -15.34
CA ASP A 94 1.39 -1.05 -14.56
C ASP A 94 2.55 -0.18 -15.06
N VAL A 95 3.11 0.66 -14.19
CA VAL A 95 4.19 1.59 -14.54
C VAL A 95 5.57 1.06 -14.17
N GLY A 96 5.66 -0.21 -13.75
CA GLY A 96 6.92 -0.82 -13.33
C GLY A 96 7.29 -0.45 -11.89
N ASP A 97 8.59 -0.35 -11.63
CA ASP A 97 9.13 -0.12 -10.29
C ASP A 97 9.87 1.21 -10.19
N ALA A 98 9.84 1.82 -9.00
CA ALA A 98 10.76 2.91 -8.67
C ALA A 98 12.20 2.41 -8.59
N ASP A 99 13.15 3.22 -9.00
CA ASP A 99 14.58 2.90 -8.93
C ASP A 99 15.04 2.83 -7.48
N ILE A 100 15.38 1.63 -7.02
CA ILE A 100 15.96 1.40 -5.69
C ILE A 100 17.47 1.26 -5.80
N VAL A 101 18.18 2.15 -5.11
CA VAL A 101 19.63 2.13 -5.03
C VAL A 101 20.02 1.38 -3.76
N HIS A 102 20.62 0.20 -3.92
CA HIS A 102 21.03 -0.62 -2.78
C HIS A 102 22.01 0.16 -1.88
N THR A 103 21.85 0.02 -0.56
CA THR A 103 22.61 0.75 0.47
C THR A 103 22.43 2.27 0.52
N ASP A 104 21.58 2.86 -0.32
CA ASP A 104 21.27 4.29 -0.28
C ASP A 104 19.76 4.52 -0.08
N THR A 105 19.37 4.60 1.18
CA THR A 105 17.99 4.88 1.60
C THR A 105 17.50 6.24 1.08
N ASN A 106 18.33 7.27 1.19
CA ASN A 106 17.92 8.63 0.81
C ASN A 106 17.63 8.72 -0.69
N LYS A 107 18.49 8.13 -1.52
CA LYS A 107 18.32 8.09 -2.97
C LYS A 107 17.10 7.25 -3.36
N SER A 108 16.92 6.10 -2.74
CA SER A 108 15.77 5.21 -2.96
C SER A 108 14.45 5.92 -2.59
N HIS A 109 14.41 6.61 -1.45
CA HIS A 109 13.25 7.40 -1.04
C HIS A 109 12.95 8.56 -1.99
N GLU A 110 14.00 9.26 -2.47
CA GLU A 110 13.81 10.34 -3.45
C GLU A 110 13.25 9.81 -4.76
N ASN A 111 13.79 8.71 -5.29
CA ASN A 111 13.28 8.08 -6.51
C ASN A 111 11.82 7.63 -6.33
N THR A 112 11.47 7.07 -5.17
CA THR A 112 10.09 6.70 -4.84
C THR A 112 9.16 7.92 -4.82
N ARG A 113 9.58 9.03 -4.17
CA ARG A 113 8.80 10.28 -4.17
C ARG A 113 8.57 10.81 -5.58
N GLN A 114 9.61 10.81 -6.42
CA GLN A 114 9.51 11.27 -7.80
C GLN A 114 8.56 10.42 -8.62
N ALA A 115 8.65 9.09 -8.51
CA ALA A 115 7.75 8.16 -9.20
C ALA A 115 6.27 8.41 -8.81
N VAL A 116 5.97 8.52 -7.51
CA VAL A 116 4.61 8.80 -7.05
C VAL A 116 4.13 10.18 -7.48
N ARG A 117 4.97 11.21 -7.43
CA ARG A 117 4.62 12.56 -7.94
C ARG A 117 4.28 12.54 -9.42
N GLN A 118 5.00 11.75 -10.22
CA GLN A 118 4.73 11.63 -11.65
C GLN A 118 3.35 11.01 -11.91
N ILE A 119 2.98 9.97 -11.13
CA ILE A 119 1.64 9.37 -11.19
C ILE A 119 0.58 10.41 -10.78
N LEU A 120 0.78 11.09 -9.66
CA LEU A 120 -0.16 12.14 -9.19
C LEU A 120 -0.32 13.28 -10.19
N LYS A 121 0.76 13.67 -10.89
CA LYS A 121 0.75 14.71 -11.94
C LYS A 121 -0.10 14.30 -13.14
N SER A 122 -0.16 13.02 -13.49
CA SER A 122 -1.03 12.51 -14.57
C SER A 122 -2.51 12.49 -14.18
N GLY A 123 -2.84 12.68 -12.90
CA GLY A 123 -4.20 12.55 -12.37
C GLY A 123 -4.60 11.14 -11.95
N ALA A 124 -3.73 10.15 -12.18
CA ALA A 124 -3.98 8.78 -11.78
C ALA A 124 -3.83 8.59 -10.25
N MET A 125 -4.58 7.64 -9.70
CA MET A 125 -4.40 7.17 -8.33
C MET A 125 -3.22 6.20 -8.26
N PRO A 126 -2.19 6.45 -7.42
CA PRO A 126 -1.11 5.49 -7.23
C PRO A 126 -1.60 4.28 -6.41
N LEU A 127 -1.38 3.08 -6.95
CA LEU A 127 -1.44 1.81 -6.22
C LEU A 127 -0.02 1.30 -6.04
N VAL A 128 0.51 1.42 -4.82
CA VAL A 128 1.91 1.12 -4.54
C VAL A 128 2.06 -0.28 -3.95
N LEU A 129 2.86 -1.11 -4.60
CA LEU A 129 3.24 -2.44 -4.13
C LEU A 129 4.59 -2.32 -3.39
N GLY A 130 4.59 -2.50 -2.08
CA GLY A 130 5.80 -2.47 -1.26
C GLY A 130 6.58 -3.79 -1.36
N GLY A 131 7.68 -3.79 -0.89
CA GLY A 131 8.70 -3.48 0.04
C GLY A 131 8.29 -3.55 1.50
N ASP A 132 9.23 -3.23 2.35
CA ASP A 132 8.93 -3.07 3.78
C ASP A 132 8.15 -1.77 4.04
N HIS A 133 7.59 -1.63 5.24
CA HIS A 133 6.71 -0.50 5.52
C HIS A 133 7.41 0.88 5.53
N ALA A 134 8.75 0.94 5.51
CA ALA A 134 9.47 2.20 5.35
C ALA A 134 9.12 2.93 4.03
N VAL A 135 8.67 2.19 3.00
CA VAL A 135 8.24 2.77 1.70
C VAL A 135 7.04 3.71 1.84
N HIS A 136 6.23 3.58 2.89
CA HIS A 136 5.11 4.48 3.15
C HIS A 136 5.56 5.94 3.32
N ALA A 137 6.70 6.18 4.00
CA ALA A 137 7.17 7.54 4.26
C ALA A 137 7.40 8.34 2.96
N PRO A 138 8.24 7.91 2.00
CA PRO A 138 8.41 8.65 0.74
C PRO A 138 7.15 8.69 -0.12
N VAL A 139 6.28 7.68 -0.03
CA VAL A 139 5.00 7.68 -0.77
C VAL A 139 4.08 8.76 -0.24
N ILE A 140 3.84 8.83 1.08
CA ILE A 140 2.96 9.86 1.66
C ILE A 140 3.54 11.27 1.52
N GLU A 141 4.87 11.44 1.61
CA GLU A 141 5.55 12.71 1.40
C GLU A 141 5.34 13.25 -0.04
N ALA A 142 5.18 12.36 -1.02
CA ALA A 142 4.92 12.76 -2.41
C ALA A 142 3.59 13.49 -2.59
N PHE A 143 2.63 13.33 -1.66
CA PHE A 143 1.33 14.02 -1.66
C PHE A 143 1.41 15.48 -1.22
N ALA A 144 2.60 16.01 -0.93
CA ALA A 144 2.77 17.42 -0.60
C ALA A 144 2.15 18.34 -1.68
N GLY A 145 1.29 19.25 -1.26
CA GLY A 145 0.53 20.12 -2.17
C GLY A 145 -0.79 19.54 -2.68
N GLN A 146 -1.08 18.27 -2.39
CA GLN A 146 -2.39 17.66 -2.65
C GLN A 146 -3.40 18.01 -1.54
N ALA A 147 -4.68 17.75 -1.79
CA ALA A 147 -5.72 17.91 -0.76
C ALA A 147 -5.43 17.00 0.46
N PRO A 148 -5.81 17.46 1.67
CA PRO A 148 -5.58 16.69 2.89
C PRO A 148 -6.15 15.29 2.85
N VAL A 149 -5.48 14.36 3.54
CA VAL A 149 -5.87 12.95 3.64
C VAL A 149 -6.02 12.49 5.09
N HIS A 150 -6.92 11.55 5.29
CA HIS A 150 -6.98 10.70 6.48
C HIS A 150 -6.34 9.35 6.17
N ILE A 151 -5.42 8.88 7.01
CA ILE A 151 -4.79 7.57 6.83
C ILE A 151 -5.65 6.49 7.47
N VAL A 152 -5.95 5.44 6.70
CA VAL A 152 -6.48 4.16 7.21
C VAL A 152 -5.35 3.13 7.13
N HIS A 153 -4.91 2.66 8.28
CA HIS A 153 -3.73 1.80 8.44
C HIS A 153 -4.13 0.44 8.99
N PHE A 154 -3.78 -0.63 8.27
CA PHE A 154 -3.94 -2.01 8.72
C PHE A 154 -2.57 -2.59 9.02
N ASP A 155 -2.34 -3.03 10.26
CA ASP A 155 -1.02 -3.47 10.71
C ASP A 155 -1.11 -4.20 12.07
N ALA A 156 -0.13 -5.02 12.38
CA ALA A 156 0.09 -5.52 13.73
C ALA A 156 0.80 -4.47 14.62
N HIS A 157 1.56 -3.58 14.01
CA HIS A 157 2.45 -2.62 14.65
C HIS A 157 1.90 -1.20 14.59
N LEU A 158 2.32 -0.36 15.55
CA LEU A 158 1.90 1.04 15.59
C LEU A 158 2.62 1.90 14.54
N ASP A 159 3.87 1.56 14.26
CA ASP A 159 4.77 2.22 13.32
C ASP A 159 4.93 3.73 13.52
N PHE A 160 4.85 4.15 14.80
CA PHE A 160 4.88 5.55 15.21
C PHE A 160 6.13 5.91 16.04
N VAL A 161 7.17 5.09 16.00
CA VAL A 161 8.45 5.35 16.67
C VAL A 161 9.13 6.54 15.98
N ASP A 162 9.61 7.51 16.75
CA ASP A 162 10.28 8.68 16.16
C ASP A 162 11.64 8.31 15.60
N GLU A 163 12.47 7.69 16.42
CA GLU A 163 13.82 7.29 16.07
C GLU A 163 14.21 5.98 16.74
N ARG A 164 14.93 5.13 16.02
CA ARG A 164 15.51 3.92 16.58
C ARG A 164 16.95 3.78 16.12
N HIS A 165 17.89 3.75 17.07
CA HIS A 165 19.34 3.66 16.80
C HIS A 165 19.87 4.77 15.86
N GLY A 166 19.36 5.98 15.96
CA GLY A 166 19.72 7.09 15.08
C GLY A 166 18.96 7.08 13.72
N VAL A 167 18.08 6.10 13.48
CA VAL A 167 17.36 5.95 12.22
C VAL A 167 15.90 6.39 12.37
N ARG A 168 15.47 7.29 11.48
CA ARG A 168 14.10 7.85 11.44
C ARG A 168 13.24 7.29 10.30
N TYR A 169 13.82 6.51 9.40
CA TYR A 169 13.18 5.99 8.18
C TYR A 169 13.25 4.46 8.09
N GLY A 170 13.16 3.78 9.23
CA GLY A 170 12.95 2.34 9.27
C GLY A 170 11.48 1.95 9.14
N HIS A 171 11.19 0.67 9.06
CA HIS A 171 9.82 0.17 8.89
C HIS A 171 8.92 0.42 10.11
N GLY A 172 9.45 0.71 11.29
CA GLY A 172 8.68 1.08 12.51
C GLY A 172 8.43 2.58 12.68
N ASN A 173 8.79 3.41 11.68
CA ASN A 173 8.72 4.86 11.78
C ASN A 173 7.70 5.56 10.83
N PRO A 174 7.11 4.89 9.83
CA PRO A 174 6.49 5.57 8.70
C PRO A 174 5.26 6.40 9.08
N LEU A 175 4.42 5.96 10.01
CA LEU A 175 3.25 6.71 10.46
C LEU A 175 3.65 7.95 11.29
N ARG A 176 4.79 7.88 12.00
CA ARG A 176 5.38 9.05 12.63
C ARG A 176 5.83 10.08 11.59
N ARG A 177 6.51 9.65 10.53
CA ARG A 177 6.90 10.55 9.41
C ARG A 177 5.67 11.15 8.72
N ALA A 178 4.63 10.34 8.50
CA ALA A 178 3.37 10.82 7.96
C ALA A 178 2.73 11.92 8.82
N SER A 179 2.73 11.78 10.15
CA SER A 179 2.16 12.76 11.08
C SER A 179 2.90 14.12 11.07
N GLU A 180 4.12 14.18 10.57
CA GLU A 180 4.91 15.41 10.45
C GLU A 180 4.59 16.17 9.15
N THR A 181 3.83 15.59 8.24
CA THR A 181 3.43 16.23 6.98
C THR A 181 2.15 17.07 7.18
N LYS A 182 2.06 18.21 6.47
CA LYS A 182 0.92 19.13 6.63
C LYS A 182 -0.39 18.61 6.02
N HIS A 183 -0.31 17.65 5.09
CA HIS A 183 -1.46 17.11 4.37
C HIS A 183 -2.07 15.88 5.03
N VAL A 184 -1.42 15.28 6.02
CA VAL A 184 -2.03 14.22 6.84
C VAL A 184 -2.70 14.84 8.05
N THR A 185 -4.01 14.67 8.16
CA THR A 185 -4.81 15.37 9.18
C THR A 185 -5.18 14.49 10.37
N SER A 186 -5.27 13.18 10.17
CA SER A 186 -5.61 12.20 11.21
C SER A 186 -5.39 10.78 10.69
N MET A 187 -5.48 9.80 11.59
CA MET A 187 -5.29 8.37 11.26
C MET A 187 -6.29 7.49 11.99
N THR A 188 -6.66 6.38 11.37
CA THR A 188 -7.30 5.23 12.03
C THR A 188 -6.43 4.00 11.79
N GLN A 189 -5.85 3.46 12.85
CA GLN A 189 -4.94 2.34 12.84
C GLN A 189 -5.65 1.09 13.36
N LEU A 190 -5.71 0.05 12.53
CA LEU A 190 -6.53 -1.15 12.72
C LEU A 190 -5.64 -2.39 12.83
N GLY A 191 -5.86 -3.19 13.87
CA GLY A 191 -5.15 -4.46 14.03
C GLY A 191 -3.99 -4.42 15.02
N ILE A 192 -3.71 -3.27 15.62
CA ILE A 192 -2.53 -3.07 16.49
C ILE A 192 -2.57 -4.03 17.67
N ARG A 193 -1.51 -4.85 17.80
CA ARG A 193 -1.45 -5.91 18.81
C ARG A 193 -0.04 -6.27 19.29
N ASN A 194 0.99 -5.85 18.56
CA ASN A 194 2.38 -6.15 18.93
C ASN A 194 2.75 -5.41 20.23
N VAL A 195 3.43 -6.13 21.15
CA VAL A 195 3.74 -5.61 22.50
C VAL A 195 5.19 -5.15 22.67
N SER A 196 6.04 -5.30 21.66
CA SER A 196 7.50 -5.06 21.78
C SER A 196 8.06 -3.99 20.84
N SER A 197 7.30 -3.57 19.82
CA SER A 197 7.79 -2.68 18.77
C SER A 197 7.72 -1.20 19.12
N SER A 198 6.83 -0.81 20.05
CA SER A 198 6.58 0.59 20.41
C SER A 198 6.48 0.77 21.93
N ASN A 199 6.97 1.90 22.42
CA ASN A 199 6.88 2.29 23.82
C ASN A 199 5.55 3.03 24.10
N ARG A 200 5.22 3.22 25.38
CA ARG A 200 4.06 4.01 25.79
C ARG A 200 4.07 5.42 25.19
N SER A 201 5.24 6.07 25.15
CA SER A 201 5.41 7.40 24.58
C SER A 201 5.03 7.48 23.10
N ASP A 202 5.28 6.41 22.33
CA ASP A 202 4.91 6.35 20.90
C ASP A 202 3.39 6.30 20.74
N TYR A 203 2.71 5.51 21.58
CA TYR A 203 1.23 5.48 21.65
C TYR A 203 0.64 6.83 22.05
N ASP A 204 1.24 7.49 23.04
CA ASP A 204 0.77 8.80 23.51
C ASP A 204 0.98 9.87 22.44
N ALA A 205 2.08 9.82 21.70
CA ALA A 205 2.34 10.70 20.56
C ALA A 205 1.34 10.46 19.41
N ALA A 206 1.05 9.20 19.08
CA ALA A 206 0.06 8.86 18.06
C ALA A 206 -1.34 9.37 18.44
N ARG A 207 -1.77 9.19 19.69
CA ARG A 207 -3.05 9.71 20.18
C ARG A 207 -3.11 11.23 20.19
N SER A 208 -2.02 11.88 20.58
CA SER A 208 -1.91 13.35 20.58
C SER A 208 -1.98 13.94 19.16
N PHE A 209 -1.51 13.21 18.15
CA PHE A 209 -1.69 13.56 16.75
C PHE A 209 -3.15 13.41 16.27
N GLY A 210 -3.97 12.66 16.98
CA GLY A 210 -5.36 12.36 16.59
C GLY A 210 -5.54 10.98 15.96
N SER A 211 -4.59 10.06 16.16
CA SER A 211 -4.73 8.67 15.71
C SER A 211 -5.73 7.91 16.57
N LYS A 212 -6.70 7.24 15.95
CA LYS A 212 -7.57 6.25 16.57
C LYS A 212 -6.92 4.89 16.45
N ILE A 213 -6.53 4.30 17.56
CA ILE A 213 -5.80 3.03 17.60
C ILE A 213 -6.75 1.93 18.04
N LEU A 214 -6.99 0.96 17.17
CA LEU A 214 -7.90 -0.17 17.39
C LEU A 214 -7.13 -1.49 17.32
N SER A 215 -7.22 -2.28 18.37
CA SER A 215 -6.70 -3.65 18.36
C SER A 215 -7.57 -4.57 17.49
N VAL A 216 -7.07 -5.75 17.14
CA VAL A 216 -7.89 -6.81 16.49
C VAL A 216 -9.14 -7.13 17.32
N ARG A 217 -9.02 -7.15 18.67
CA ARG A 217 -10.16 -7.37 19.58
C ARG A 217 -11.21 -6.27 19.45
N ASP A 218 -10.78 -5.01 19.33
CA ASP A 218 -11.70 -3.88 19.14
C ASP A 218 -12.41 -3.96 17.81
N VAL A 219 -11.68 -4.26 16.73
CA VAL A 219 -12.25 -4.41 15.39
C VAL A 219 -13.28 -5.54 15.35
N ARG A 220 -12.97 -6.71 15.92
CA ARG A 220 -13.91 -7.83 16.00
C ARG A 220 -15.15 -7.51 16.84
N ARG A 221 -14.99 -6.79 17.96
CA ARG A 221 -16.10 -6.36 18.82
C ARG A 221 -17.02 -5.33 18.14
N LEU A 222 -16.44 -4.38 17.43
CA LEU A 222 -17.16 -3.29 16.76
C LEU A 222 -17.86 -3.76 15.47
N GLY A 223 -17.28 -4.74 14.79
CA GLY A 223 -17.72 -5.16 13.47
C GLY A 223 -17.47 -4.09 12.39
N LYS A 224 -17.81 -4.40 11.16
CA LYS A 224 -17.61 -3.51 10.01
C LYS A 224 -18.20 -2.11 10.24
N ASP A 225 -19.47 -2.06 10.61
CA ASP A 225 -20.19 -0.78 10.74
C ASP A 225 -19.66 0.08 11.89
N GLY A 226 -19.29 -0.55 13.01
CA GLY A 226 -18.69 0.16 14.14
C GLY A 226 -17.32 0.73 13.82
N VAL A 227 -16.50 0.02 13.04
CA VAL A 227 -15.21 0.53 12.55
C VAL A 227 -15.41 1.67 11.55
N LEU A 228 -16.31 1.51 10.58
CA LEU A 228 -16.61 2.55 9.58
C LEU A 228 -17.16 3.83 10.22
N ALA A 229 -17.91 3.72 11.32
CA ALA A 229 -18.39 4.90 12.06
C ALA A 229 -17.26 5.70 12.74
N LEU A 230 -16.09 5.10 12.95
CA LEU A 230 -14.92 5.78 13.53
C LEU A 230 -14.05 6.47 12.48
N ILE A 231 -14.18 6.10 11.21
CA ILE A 231 -13.45 6.72 10.09
C ILE A 231 -14.21 7.99 9.68
N PRO A 232 -13.53 9.17 9.59
CA PRO A 232 -14.20 10.41 9.21
C PRO A 232 -14.75 10.30 7.79
N LYS A 233 -15.96 10.84 7.56
CA LYS A 233 -16.62 10.83 6.25
C LYS A 233 -16.35 12.12 5.48
N GLY A 234 -16.43 12.07 4.14
CA GLY A 234 -16.31 13.24 3.27
C GLY A 234 -14.87 13.77 3.15
N VAL A 235 -13.88 12.95 3.46
CA VAL A 235 -12.45 13.26 3.33
C VAL A 235 -11.78 12.34 2.31
N ARG A 236 -10.61 12.71 1.83
CA ARG A 236 -9.77 11.80 1.04
C ARG A 236 -9.09 10.81 1.96
N TYR A 237 -8.98 9.58 1.51
CA TYR A 237 -8.31 8.51 2.26
C TYR A 237 -6.98 8.14 1.60
N TYR A 238 -5.99 7.90 2.43
CA TYR A 238 -4.80 7.15 2.08
C TYR A 238 -4.85 5.82 2.83
N VAL A 239 -4.93 4.71 2.10
CA VAL A 239 -4.99 3.37 2.71
C VAL A 239 -3.60 2.75 2.64
N THR A 240 -3.11 2.26 3.78
CA THR A 240 -1.86 1.49 3.85
C THR A 240 -2.13 0.18 4.59
N ILE A 241 -1.62 -0.91 4.02
CA ILE A 241 -1.84 -2.26 4.52
C ILE A 241 -0.47 -2.92 4.67
N ASP A 242 -0.04 -3.14 5.92
CA ASP A 242 1.03 -4.08 6.19
C ASP A 242 0.46 -5.49 6.23
N ILE A 243 1.14 -6.41 5.55
CA ILE A 243 0.69 -7.80 5.44
C ILE A 243 0.64 -8.52 6.80
N ASP A 244 1.42 -8.08 7.77
CA ASP A 244 1.40 -8.66 9.11
C ASP A 244 0.21 -8.20 9.98
N GLY A 245 -0.61 -7.28 9.48
CA GLY A 245 -1.95 -7.03 9.98
C GLY A 245 -2.80 -8.31 9.96
N PHE A 246 -2.60 -9.16 8.95
CA PHE A 246 -3.20 -10.49 8.86
C PHE A 246 -2.49 -11.49 9.76
N ASP A 247 -3.19 -12.57 10.13
CA ASP A 247 -2.57 -13.65 10.89
C ASP A 247 -1.57 -14.43 10.01
N PRO A 248 -0.40 -14.85 10.56
CA PRO A 248 0.59 -15.62 9.80
C PRO A 248 0.07 -16.95 9.25
N SER A 249 -1.03 -17.48 9.77
CA SER A 249 -1.69 -18.69 9.20
C SER A 249 -2.31 -18.42 7.82
N ILE A 250 -2.63 -17.16 7.51
CA ILE A 250 -3.20 -16.70 6.24
C ILE A 250 -2.12 -16.05 5.38
N ALA A 251 -1.30 -15.19 5.98
CA ALA A 251 -0.28 -14.40 5.30
C ALA A 251 1.10 -14.57 5.94
N PRO A 252 1.79 -15.72 5.73
CA PRO A 252 3.09 -16.01 6.36
C PRO A 252 4.25 -15.23 5.76
N GLY A 253 4.08 -14.58 4.61
CA GLY A 253 5.14 -13.94 3.82
C GLY A 253 5.54 -12.55 4.32
N THR A 254 5.81 -12.42 5.62
CA THR A 254 6.26 -11.17 6.23
C THR A 254 7.57 -11.35 7.00
N GLY A 255 8.36 -10.25 7.11
CA GLY A 255 9.58 -10.23 7.91
C GLY A 255 9.33 -10.17 9.42
N THR A 256 8.19 -9.67 9.84
CA THR A 256 7.84 -9.42 11.24
C THR A 256 6.45 -9.98 11.61
N PRO A 257 6.26 -11.30 11.53
CA PRO A 257 4.95 -11.91 11.77
C PRO A 257 4.45 -11.65 13.20
N SER A 258 3.16 -11.40 13.34
CA SER A 258 2.51 -11.19 14.63
C SER A 258 1.20 -12.00 14.67
N HIS A 259 1.09 -12.91 15.64
CA HIS A 259 -0.07 -13.79 15.78
C HIS A 259 -1.32 -13.05 16.25
N GLY A 260 -2.50 -13.63 15.96
CA GLY A 260 -3.80 -13.08 16.36
C GLY A 260 -4.31 -11.97 15.46
N GLY A 261 -3.90 -11.96 14.18
CA GLY A 261 -4.32 -11.01 13.15
C GLY A 261 -5.75 -11.20 12.62
N PHE A 262 -6.06 -10.45 11.54
CA PHE A 262 -7.30 -10.55 10.79
C PHE A 262 -7.43 -11.88 10.06
#